data_d91ad6f203036fd4fd6b749f49fadccf
#
_entry.id   d91ad6f203036fd4fd6b749f49fadccf
#
_cell.length_a   1.000
_cell.length_b   1.000
_cell.length_c   1.000
_cell.angle_alpha   90.00
_cell.angle_beta   90.00
_cell.angle_gamma   90.00
#
_symmetry.space_group_name_H-M   'P 1'
#
loop_
_entity.id
_entity.type
_entity.pdbx_description
1 polymer ?
#
loop_
_entity_poly.entity_id
_entity_poly.type
_entity_poly.pdbx_seq_one_letter_code
_entity_poly.pdbx_strand_id
1 'polypeptide(L)'
;MRQIFLLLYSVFSFAQQTTKVDFKTAYGTISINPIEKKVSGSVRYVFEVKQAIDTIKIDAQKMIVTNVKINNKTVKFTNTVKTLNLFEGFKTGKNTVAFNYEATPKQTMYFNGHFDCAQCDIQMNLT
;
A
#
# COMPACT_ATOMS: atom_id res chain seq x y z
N MET A 1 7.82 -7.57 37.02
CA MET A 1 8.28 -8.52 36.01
C MET A 1 7.17 -8.97 35.03
N ARG A 2 5.93 -9.12 35.47
CA ARG A 2 4.81 -9.49 34.57
C ARG A 2 4.47 -8.40 33.53
N GLN A 3 4.66 -7.13 33.84
CA GLN A 3 4.33 -6.02 32.91
C GLN A 3 5.34 -5.85 31.77
N ILE A 4 6.57 -6.25 31.97
CA ILE A 4 7.61 -6.19 30.92
C ILE A 4 7.39 -7.29 29.87
N PHE A 5 6.82 -8.42 30.27
CA PHE A 5 6.50 -9.54 29.38
C PHE A 5 5.34 -9.20 28.42
N LEU A 6 4.38 -8.39 28.87
CA LEU A 6 3.25 -7.94 28.05
C LEU A 6 3.66 -6.90 27.01
N LEU A 7 4.64 -6.07 27.32
CA LEU A 7 5.19 -5.09 26.38
C LEU A 7 6.01 -5.75 25.25
N LEU A 8 6.71 -6.84 25.56
CA LEU A 8 7.43 -7.63 24.56
C LEU A 8 6.47 -8.36 23.60
N TYR A 9 5.28 -8.72 24.06
CA TYR A 9 4.28 -9.40 23.24
C TYR A 9 3.64 -8.47 22.21
N SER A 10 3.52 -7.18 22.51
CA SER A 10 2.94 -6.21 21.58
C SER A 10 3.89 -5.82 20.44
N VAL A 11 5.19 -5.92 20.66
CA VAL A 11 6.21 -5.66 19.63
C VAL A 11 6.28 -6.83 18.62
N PHE A 12 5.93 -8.04 19.04
CA PHE A 12 5.95 -9.22 18.17
C PHE A 12 4.86 -9.20 17.09
N SER A 13 3.73 -8.52 17.33
CA SER A 13 2.64 -8.50 16.35
C SER A 13 2.93 -7.63 15.13
N PHE A 14 3.74 -6.58 15.25
CA PHE A 14 4.17 -5.77 14.11
C PHE A 14 5.26 -6.44 13.26
N ALA A 15 6.09 -7.29 13.88
CA ALA A 15 7.13 -8.01 13.17
C ALA A 15 6.59 -9.17 12.30
N GLN A 16 5.36 -9.64 12.54
CA GLN A 16 4.82 -10.81 11.84
C GLN A 16 4.54 -10.58 10.37
N GLN A 17 4.03 -9.40 9.98
CA GLN A 17 3.78 -9.12 8.57
C GLN A 17 5.10 -8.93 7.80
N THR A 18 6.05 -8.21 8.35
CA THR A 18 7.35 -7.96 7.71
C THR A 18 8.18 -9.23 7.54
N THR A 19 7.99 -10.24 8.39
CA THR A 19 8.65 -11.54 8.24
C THR A 19 7.94 -12.46 7.26
N LYS A 20 6.62 -12.30 7.08
CA LYS A 20 5.82 -13.16 6.21
C LYS A 20 5.65 -12.61 4.80
N VAL A 21 5.69 -11.31 4.64
CA VAL A 21 5.51 -10.62 3.36
C VAL A 21 6.63 -9.62 3.13
N ASP A 22 7.22 -9.69 1.95
CA ASP A 22 8.31 -8.79 1.54
C ASP A 22 7.92 -8.05 0.26
N PHE A 23 7.72 -6.75 0.35
CA PHE A 23 7.46 -5.89 -0.80
C PHE A 23 8.78 -5.56 -1.50
N LYS A 24 8.89 -5.95 -2.76
CA LYS A 24 10.12 -5.83 -3.55
C LYS A 24 10.18 -4.55 -4.36
N THR A 25 9.13 -4.26 -5.11
CA THR A 25 9.11 -3.17 -6.07
C THR A 25 7.73 -2.52 -6.10
N ALA A 26 7.70 -1.20 -6.27
CA ALA A 26 6.49 -0.44 -6.52
C ALA A 26 6.60 0.30 -7.85
N TYR A 27 5.57 0.20 -8.67
CA TYR A 27 5.39 0.99 -9.89
C TYR A 27 4.14 1.82 -9.71
N GLY A 28 4.20 3.10 -10.04
CA GLY A 28 3.06 3.96 -9.84
C GLY A 28 2.94 5.07 -10.85
N THR A 29 1.72 5.54 -11.02
CA THR A 29 1.41 6.78 -11.73
C THR A 29 0.79 7.75 -10.74
N ILE A 30 1.10 9.03 -10.87
CA ILE A 30 0.52 10.11 -10.08
C ILE A 30 -0.04 11.14 -11.02
N SER A 31 -1.31 11.50 -10.82
CA SER A 31 -1.96 12.62 -11.49
C SER A 31 -2.42 13.61 -10.43
N ILE A 32 -2.06 14.87 -10.61
CA ILE A 32 -2.37 15.93 -9.67
C ILE A 32 -3.34 16.91 -10.31
N ASN A 33 -4.48 17.14 -9.67
CA ASN A 33 -5.40 18.19 -10.05
C ASN A 33 -5.32 19.31 -9.01
N PRO A 34 -4.60 20.42 -9.33
CA PRO A 34 -4.42 21.49 -8.35
C PRO A 34 -5.69 22.29 -8.07
N ILE A 35 -6.64 22.30 -9.00
CA ILE A 35 -7.90 23.04 -8.84
C ILE A 35 -8.81 22.34 -7.83
N GLU A 36 -8.96 21.02 -7.96
CA GLU A 36 -9.74 20.19 -7.04
C GLU A 36 -8.96 19.76 -5.81
N LYS A 37 -7.66 20.03 -5.78
CA LYS A 37 -6.73 19.58 -4.73
C LYS A 37 -6.76 18.06 -4.56
N LYS A 38 -6.86 17.34 -5.68
CA LYS A 38 -6.91 15.89 -5.72
C LYS A 38 -5.62 15.31 -6.29
N VAL A 39 -5.24 14.18 -5.71
CA VAL A 39 -4.18 13.31 -6.23
C VAL A 39 -4.82 11.97 -6.56
N SER A 40 -4.58 11.49 -7.76
CA SER A 40 -5.06 10.18 -8.18
C SER A 40 -3.97 9.45 -8.93
N GLY A 41 -4.12 8.15 -9.07
CA GLY A 41 -3.18 7.36 -9.83
C GLY A 41 -3.43 5.89 -9.69
N SER A 42 -2.47 5.12 -10.18
CA SER A 42 -2.44 3.68 -10.04
C SER A 42 -1.12 3.23 -9.44
N VAL A 43 -1.17 2.12 -8.74
CA VAL A 43 0.02 1.53 -8.11
C VAL A 43 0.02 0.04 -8.37
N ARG A 44 1.21 -0.51 -8.60
CA ARG A 44 1.45 -1.95 -8.68
C ARG A 44 2.63 -2.29 -7.79
N TYR A 45 2.39 -3.18 -6.82
CA TYR A 45 3.46 -3.73 -6.00
C TYR A 45 3.78 -5.15 -6.44
N VAL A 46 5.06 -5.45 -6.49
CA VAL A 46 5.57 -6.82 -6.55
C VAL A 46 5.99 -7.20 -5.15
N PHE A 47 5.44 -8.29 -4.64
CA PHE A 47 5.71 -8.74 -3.28
C PHE A 47 5.86 -10.26 -3.22
N GLU A 48 6.55 -10.72 -2.18
CA GLU A 48 6.76 -12.12 -1.91
C GLU A 48 6.09 -12.50 -0.59
N VAL A 49 5.26 -13.52 -0.63
CA VAL A 49 4.69 -14.15 0.57
C VAL A 49 5.57 -15.32 0.96
N LYS A 50 6.27 -15.16 2.08
CA LYS A 50 7.23 -16.16 2.58
C LYS A 50 6.58 -17.25 3.40
N GLN A 51 5.50 -16.90 4.10
CA GLN A 51 4.74 -17.81 4.96
C GLN A 51 3.25 -17.53 4.79
N ALA A 52 2.42 -18.52 5.05
CA ALA A 52 0.97 -18.37 5.01
C ALA A 52 0.52 -17.20 5.89
N ILE A 53 -0.31 -16.32 5.33
CA ILE A 53 -0.86 -15.16 5.99
C ILE A 53 -2.31 -14.96 5.53
N ASP A 54 -3.20 -14.60 6.46
CA ASP A 54 -4.63 -14.43 6.18
C ASP A 54 -4.95 -13.07 5.60
N THR A 55 -4.26 -12.04 6.06
CA THR A 55 -4.53 -10.66 5.68
C THR A 55 -3.24 -9.92 5.43
N ILE A 56 -3.16 -9.22 4.30
CA ILE A 56 -2.07 -8.30 4.00
C ILE A 56 -2.61 -6.88 4.10
N LYS A 57 -1.95 -6.03 4.88
CA LYS A 57 -2.31 -4.63 5.07
C LYS A 57 -1.31 -3.73 4.36
N ILE A 58 -1.82 -2.81 3.55
CA ILE A 58 -1.02 -1.78 2.88
C ILE A 58 -1.46 -0.42 3.42
N ASP A 59 -0.50 0.41 3.80
CA ASP A 59 -0.80 1.76 4.24
C ASP A 59 -1.47 2.56 3.13
N ALA A 60 -2.64 3.09 3.43
CA ALA A 60 -3.45 3.85 2.47
C ALA A 60 -4.22 4.94 3.21
N GLN A 61 -3.49 5.82 3.89
CA GLN A 61 -4.08 6.84 4.75
C GLN A 61 -4.91 7.84 3.97
N LYS A 62 -6.21 7.91 4.29
CA LYS A 62 -7.17 8.83 3.66
C LYS A 62 -7.25 8.69 2.14
N MET A 63 -7.05 7.49 1.65
CA MET A 63 -7.15 7.16 0.23
C MET A 63 -8.44 6.38 -0.05
N ILE A 64 -9.00 6.63 -1.20
CA ILE A 64 -10.07 5.81 -1.78
C ILE A 64 -9.42 4.88 -2.78
N VAL A 65 -9.50 3.58 -2.52
CA VAL A 65 -8.89 2.55 -3.36
C VAL A 65 -9.97 1.85 -4.16
N THR A 66 -9.71 1.66 -5.44
CA THR A 66 -10.63 0.98 -6.38
C THR A 66 -9.85 0.03 -7.28
N ASN A 67 -10.57 -0.88 -7.94
CA ASN A 67 -10.03 -1.80 -8.94
C ASN A 67 -8.84 -2.63 -8.45
N VAL A 68 -8.97 -3.23 -7.28
CA VAL A 68 -7.91 -4.07 -6.71
C VAL A 68 -7.84 -5.39 -7.46
N LYS A 69 -6.66 -5.69 -7.98
CA LYS A 69 -6.36 -6.95 -8.65
C LYS A 69 -5.09 -7.57 -8.07
N ILE A 70 -5.16 -8.85 -7.76
CA ILE A 70 -3.99 -9.62 -7.36
C ILE A 70 -3.73 -10.69 -8.41
N ASN A 71 -2.51 -10.72 -8.95
CA ASN A 71 -2.12 -11.62 -10.03
C ASN A 71 -3.09 -11.53 -11.23
N ASN A 72 -3.49 -10.29 -11.58
CA ASN A 72 -4.41 -9.96 -12.67
C ASN A 72 -5.87 -10.40 -12.48
N LYS A 73 -6.24 -10.79 -11.27
CA LYS A 73 -7.62 -11.17 -10.95
C LYS A 73 -8.23 -10.19 -9.97
N THR A 74 -9.45 -9.75 -10.22
CA THR A 74 -10.21 -8.91 -9.30
C THR A 74 -10.46 -9.66 -8.00
N VAL A 75 -10.17 -9.03 -6.88
CA VAL A 75 -10.31 -9.61 -5.55
C VAL A 75 -11.16 -8.73 -4.64
N LYS A 76 -11.71 -9.33 -3.61
CA LYS A 76 -12.38 -8.61 -2.54
C LYS A 76 -11.35 -7.96 -1.63
N PHE A 77 -11.66 -6.77 -1.15
CA PHE A 77 -10.79 -6.00 -0.27
C PHE A 77 -11.63 -5.13 0.66
N THR A 78 -11.02 -4.65 1.72
CA THR A 78 -11.57 -3.55 2.51
C THR A 78 -10.61 -2.37 2.50
N ASN A 79 -11.18 -1.19 2.42
CA ASN A 79 -10.42 0.05 2.44
C ASN A 79 -10.87 0.87 3.65
N THR A 80 -10.03 0.88 4.68
CA THR A 80 -10.25 1.70 5.86
C THR A 80 -9.65 3.09 5.66
N VAL A 81 -9.84 3.99 6.63
CA VAL A 81 -9.21 5.32 6.60
C VAL A 81 -7.67 5.22 6.60
N LYS A 82 -7.12 4.14 7.14
CA LYS A 82 -5.68 3.95 7.32
C LYS A 82 -5.05 2.94 6.38
N THR A 83 -5.79 1.89 5.99
CA THR A 83 -5.21 0.75 5.29
C THR A 83 -6.08 0.21 4.18
N LEU A 84 -5.43 -0.42 3.23
CA LEU A 84 -6.02 -1.36 2.29
C LEU A 84 -5.74 -2.76 2.79
N ASN A 85 -6.78 -3.55 3.01
CA ASN A 85 -6.68 -4.92 3.52
C ASN A 85 -7.00 -5.91 2.41
N LEU A 86 -6.10 -6.86 2.20
CA LEU A 86 -6.21 -7.92 1.20
C LEU A 86 -6.39 -9.25 1.91
N PHE A 87 -7.42 -10.01 1.53
CA PHE A 87 -7.80 -11.26 2.21
C PHE A 87 -7.66 -12.49 1.35
N GLU A 88 -7.57 -12.33 0.03
CA GLU A 88 -7.58 -13.44 -0.93
C GLU A 88 -6.78 -13.12 -2.17
N GLY A 89 -6.54 -14.12 -3.00
CA GLY A 89 -5.92 -13.95 -4.32
C GLY A 89 -4.41 -14.04 -4.34
N PHE A 90 -3.74 -13.96 -3.20
CA PHE A 90 -2.30 -14.13 -3.11
C PHE A 90 -1.94 -15.56 -2.72
N LYS A 91 -0.75 -15.98 -3.11
CA LYS A 91 -0.21 -17.31 -2.84
C LYS A 91 1.19 -17.18 -2.24
N THR A 92 1.71 -18.26 -1.66
CA THR A 92 3.11 -18.31 -1.23
C THR A 92 4.01 -18.12 -2.44
N GLY A 93 5.03 -17.28 -2.30
CA GLY A 93 5.93 -16.91 -3.36
C GLY A 93 5.64 -15.52 -3.93
N LYS A 94 5.98 -15.32 -5.19
CA LYS A 94 5.86 -14.01 -5.85
C LYS A 94 4.42 -13.69 -6.24
N ASN A 95 3.99 -12.50 -5.89
CA ASN A 95 2.66 -11.97 -6.21
C ASN A 95 2.77 -10.54 -6.73
N THR A 96 1.70 -10.11 -7.40
CA THR A 96 1.56 -8.73 -7.85
C THR A 96 0.18 -8.22 -7.44
N VAL A 97 0.13 -7.06 -6.83
CA VAL A 97 -1.13 -6.35 -6.55
C VAL A 97 -1.15 -5.03 -7.29
N ALA A 98 -2.28 -4.73 -7.92
CA ALA A 98 -2.49 -3.47 -8.61
C ALA A 98 -3.81 -2.86 -8.17
N PHE A 99 -3.84 -1.54 -8.00
CA PHE A 99 -5.06 -0.83 -7.66
C PHE A 99 -4.96 0.64 -8.09
N ASN A 100 -6.12 1.28 -8.19
CA ASN A 100 -6.22 2.71 -8.38
C ASN A 100 -6.48 3.39 -7.04
N TYR A 101 -6.01 4.61 -6.89
CA TYR A 101 -6.24 5.38 -5.68
C TYR A 101 -6.60 6.83 -6.00
N GLU A 102 -7.31 7.43 -5.06
CA GLU A 102 -7.65 8.84 -5.08
C GLU A 102 -7.50 9.38 -3.65
N ALA A 103 -6.89 10.54 -3.51
CA ALA A 103 -6.71 11.20 -2.24
C ALA A 103 -6.94 12.70 -2.38
N THR A 104 -7.51 13.30 -1.33
CA THR A 104 -7.67 14.74 -1.22
C THR A 104 -6.89 15.18 0.02
N PRO A 105 -5.57 15.43 -0.11
CA PRO A 105 -4.75 15.78 1.04
C PRO A 105 -5.15 17.15 1.58
N LYS A 106 -5.47 17.22 2.86
CA LYS A 106 -5.81 18.48 3.56
C LYS A 106 -4.58 19.30 3.93
N GLN A 107 -3.44 18.67 4.02
CA GLN A 107 -2.17 19.31 4.29
C GLN A 107 -1.21 19.02 3.14
N THR A 108 -0.79 20.08 2.57
CA THR A 108 0.30 20.32 1.66
C THR A 108 1.21 19.14 1.37
N MET A 109 1.04 18.60 0.20
CA MET A 109 2.23 18.15 -0.52
C MET A 109 3.01 19.41 -0.90
N TYR A 110 4.07 19.71 -0.14
CA TYR A 110 4.99 20.76 -0.52
C TYR A 110 5.77 20.30 -1.73
N PHE A 111 5.36 20.75 -2.89
CA PHE A 111 6.21 20.65 -4.06
C PHE A 111 7.18 21.84 -4.01
N ASN A 112 8.28 21.67 -3.29
CA ASN A 112 9.40 22.57 -3.39
C ASN A 112 10.16 22.25 -4.67
N GLY A 113 9.81 22.91 -5.75
CA GLY A 113 10.50 22.81 -7.01
C GLY A 113 9.56 22.84 -8.21
N HIS A 114 10.12 23.11 -9.36
CA HIS A 114 9.42 23.12 -10.64
C HIS A 114 9.02 21.69 -11.04
N PHE A 115 7.96 21.18 -10.45
CA PHE A 115 7.34 19.97 -10.95
C PHE A 115 6.14 20.36 -11.81
N ASP A 116 6.39 20.57 -13.08
CA ASP A 116 5.33 20.70 -14.08
C ASP A 116 4.81 19.31 -14.52
N CYS A 117 4.62 18.44 -13.56
CA CYS A 117 4.18 17.11 -13.90
C CYS A 117 2.73 16.91 -13.49
N ALA A 118 1.82 17.07 -14.45
CA ALA A 118 0.41 16.73 -14.24
C ALA A 118 0.20 15.21 -14.15
N GLN A 119 1.10 14.43 -14.74
CA GLN A 119 1.08 12.97 -14.71
C GLN A 119 2.49 12.42 -14.75
N CYS A 120 2.90 11.68 -13.74
CA CYS A 120 4.23 11.10 -13.63
C CYS A 120 4.17 9.60 -13.35
N ASP A 121 5.12 8.89 -13.96
CA ASP A 121 5.35 7.48 -13.66
C ASP A 121 6.50 7.38 -12.64
N ILE A 122 6.26 6.63 -11.58
CA ILE A 122 7.22 6.44 -10.50
C ILE A 122 7.52 4.96 -10.32
N GLN A 123 8.80 4.64 -10.25
CA GLN A 123 9.26 3.31 -9.88
C GLN A 123 10.15 3.41 -8.65
N MET A 124 9.89 2.58 -7.65
CA MET A 124 10.68 2.52 -6.43
C MET A 124 11.06 1.07 -6.11
N ASN A 125 12.33 0.88 -5.76
CA ASN A 125 12.80 -0.37 -5.18
C ASN A 125 12.66 -0.30 -3.68
N LEU A 126 11.96 -1.29 -3.11
CA LEU A 126 11.58 -1.30 -1.71
C LEU A 126 12.40 -2.26 -0.86
N THR A 127 13.40 -2.89 -1.45
CA THR A 127 14.30 -3.81 -0.74
C THR A 127 15.57 -3.14 -0.30
#